data_920313ba662cfba5c014801c38665494
#
_entry.id   920313ba662cfba5c014801c38665494
#
_cell.length_a   1.000
_cell.length_b   1.000
_cell.length_c   1.000
_cell.angle_alpha   90.00
_cell.angle_beta   90.00
_cell.angle_gamma   90.00
#
_symmetry.space_group_name_H-M   'P 1'
#
loop_
_entity.id
_entity.type
_entity.pdbx_description
1 polymer ?
#
loop_
_entity_poly.entity_id
_entity_poly.type
_entity_poly.pdbx_seq_one_letter_code
_entity_poly.pdbx_strand_id
1 'polypeptide(L)'
;MTNTNSIYRIKEWILNAIDDGTLQPGDPVPSTLFIAREVNAKTDDVYDAIDELITEQVLTQSFEAQATVKEAQPFFYPLDKLLSIGKMIENEGYQAGTIFMNLDQQPSTRFDRKALNLKEGEFVTLIERIRTANGRPVVYCLDKVATDYLTCAAFQAHDESILTAIKENADITIAYSETEIESVSYEPRVSEALEAAPNEALMLLKQIHYDADHRSILFSFNYFKSEVVKFKTVRETESE
;
A
#
# COMPACT_ATOMS: atom_id res chain seq x y z
N MET A 1 -16.63 37.20 -8.61
CA MET A 1 -17.23 36.63 -7.42
C MET A 1 -17.56 35.17 -7.75
N THR A 2 -16.77 34.25 -7.29
CA THR A 2 -17.01 32.80 -7.37
C THR A 2 -18.30 32.49 -6.63
N ASN A 3 -19.24 31.84 -7.31
CA ASN A 3 -20.53 31.53 -6.72
C ASN A 3 -20.40 30.20 -5.95
N THR A 4 -20.06 30.26 -4.67
CA THR A 4 -19.89 29.10 -3.76
C THR A 4 -21.06 28.09 -3.91
N ASN A 5 -22.26 28.53 -4.17
CA ASN A 5 -23.43 27.67 -4.40
C ASN A 5 -23.31 26.89 -5.73
N SER A 6 -22.70 27.48 -6.76
CA SER A 6 -22.51 26.84 -8.07
C SER A 6 -21.46 25.74 -7.96
N ILE A 7 -20.31 26.02 -7.34
CA ILE A 7 -19.24 25.04 -7.09
C ILE A 7 -19.77 23.85 -6.28
N TYR A 8 -20.48 24.11 -5.18
CA TYR A 8 -21.11 23.06 -4.39
C TYR A 8 -22.02 22.14 -5.21
N ARG A 9 -22.94 22.72 -6.05
CA ARG A 9 -23.83 21.90 -6.88
C ARG A 9 -23.09 21.07 -7.93
N ILE A 10 -21.97 21.58 -8.47
CA ILE A 10 -21.12 20.84 -9.40
C ILE A 10 -20.45 19.67 -8.69
N LYS A 11 -19.88 19.90 -7.50
CA LYS A 11 -19.26 18.84 -6.69
C LYS A 11 -20.28 17.75 -6.36
N GLU A 12 -21.46 18.12 -5.87
CA GLU A 12 -22.54 17.17 -5.58
C GLU A 12 -22.94 16.35 -6.81
N TRP A 13 -23.02 16.98 -7.99
CA TRP A 13 -23.34 16.28 -9.23
C TRP A 13 -22.30 15.21 -9.56
N ILE A 14 -20.99 15.54 -9.44
CA ILE A 14 -19.89 14.61 -9.69
C ILE A 14 -19.89 13.49 -8.63
N LEU A 15 -20.03 13.83 -7.34
CA LEU A 15 -20.04 12.87 -6.25
C LEU A 15 -21.21 11.88 -6.36
N ASN A 16 -22.42 12.37 -6.70
CA ASN A 16 -23.58 11.50 -6.92
C ASN A 16 -23.37 10.56 -8.11
N ALA A 17 -22.72 11.02 -9.20
CA ALA A 17 -22.39 10.16 -10.34
C ALA A 17 -21.35 9.08 -9.99
N ILE A 18 -20.46 9.32 -9.02
CA ILE A 18 -19.53 8.32 -8.48
C ILE A 18 -20.29 7.36 -7.58
N ASP A 19 -21.14 7.84 -6.69
CA ASP A 19 -21.88 7.02 -5.72
C ASP A 19 -22.90 6.09 -6.38
N ASP A 20 -23.56 6.53 -7.47
CA ASP A 20 -24.51 5.70 -8.23
C ASP A 20 -23.84 4.80 -9.27
N GLY A 21 -22.49 4.89 -9.44
CA GLY A 21 -21.70 4.08 -10.35
C GLY A 21 -21.73 4.55 -11.82
N THR A 22 -22.33 5.71 -12.12
CA THR A 22 -22.30 6.32 -13.46
C THR A 22 -20.87 6.72 -13.86
N LEU A 23 -20.07 7.16 -12.88
CA LEU A 23 -18.63 7.36 -13.00
C LEU A 23 -17.91 6.36 -12.10
N GLN A 24 -17.12 5.47 -12.70
CA GLN A 24 -16.34 4.46 -11.98
C GLN A 24 -14.90 4.95 -11.72
N PRO A 25 -14.20 4.40 -10.72
CA PRO A 25 -12.78 4.64 -10.52
C PRO A 25 -11.98 4.45 -11.82
N GLY A 26 -11.17 5.46 -12.20
CA GLY A 26 -10.43 5.50 -13.45
C GLY A 26 -11.18 6.15 -14.63
N ASP A 27 -12.48 6.35 -14.53
CA ASP A 27 -13.24 7.00 -15.60
C ASP A 27 -12.90 8.48 -15.73
N PRO A 28 -12.81 9.01 -16.96
CA PRO A 28 -12.61 10.43 -17.16
C PRO A 28 -13.88 11.20 -16.76
N VAL A 29 -13.70 12.28 -16.01
CA VAL A 29 -14.79 13.21 -15.69
C VAL A 29 -15.33 13.83 -16.98
N PRO A 30 -16.66 13.92 -17.18
CA PRO A 30 -17.23 14.54 -18.37
C PRO A 30 -16.68 15.96 -18.63
N SER A 31 -16.74 16.41 -19.89
CA SER A 31 -16.18 17.71 -20.25
C SER A 31 -16.80 18.85 -19.44
N THR A 32 -16.02 19.89 -19.15
CA THR A 32 -16.47 21.07 -18.40
C THR A 32 -17.71 21.72 -19.00
N LEU A 33 -17.80 21.72 -20.34
CA LEU A 33 -18.96 22.23 -21.04
C LEU A 33 -20.23 21.39 -20.82
N PHE A 34 -20.07 20.06 -20.77
CA PHE A 34 -21.18 19.15 -20.48
C PHE A 34 -21.70 19.37 -19.06
N ILE A 35 -20.79 19.33 -18.06
CA ILE A 35 -21.15 19.52 -16.64
C ILE A 35 -21.81 20.90 -16.45
N ALA A 36 -21.24 21.97 -17.04
CA ALA A 36 -21.79 23.30 -16.93
C ALA A 36 -23.25 23.39 -17.43
N ARG A 37 -23.58 22.64 -18.49
CA ARG A 37 -24.97 22.55 -19.01
C ARG A 37 -25.89 21.77 -18.08
N GLU A 38 -25.44 20.60 -17.59
CA GLU A 38 -26.24 19.72 -16.71
C GLU A 38 -26.66 20.45 -15.41
N VAL A 39 -25.72 21.19 -14.79
CA VAL A 39 -26.00 21.87 -13.51
C VAL A 39 -26.34 23.33 -13.67
N ASN A 40 -26.49 23.85 -14.90
CA ASN A 40 -26.71 25.24 -15.21
C ASN A 40 -25.75 26.20 -14.49
N ALA A 41 -24.43 25.98 -14.74
CA ALA A 41 -23.32 26.72 -14.15
C ALA A 41 -22.40 27.31 -15.23
N LYS A 42 -21.41 28.11 -14.82
CA LYS A 42 -20.33 28.57 -15.69
C LYS A 42 -19.23 27.54 -15.78
N THR A 43 -18.53 27.51 -16.91
CA THR A 43 -17.35 26.62 -17.08
C THR A 43 -16.24 26.92 -16.09
N ASP A 44 -16.04 28.19 -15.71
CA ASP A 44 -15.03 28.56 -14.70
C ASP A 44 -15.34 27.96 -13.33
N ASP A 45 -16.63 27.96 -12.91
CA ASP A 45 -17.07 27.32 -11.67
C ASP A 45 -16.84 25.78 -11.71
N VAL A 46 -16.87 25.17 -12.93
CA VAL A 46 -16.58 23.72 -13.09
C VAL A 46 -15.09 23.43 -12.92
N TYR A 47 -14.20 24.29 -13.44
CA TYR A 47 -12.76 24.16 -13.20
C TYR A 47 -12.45 24.26 -11.71
N ASP A 48 -12.99 25.29 -11.04
CA ASP A 48 -12.80 25.47 -9.59
C ASP A 48 -13.29 24.23 -8.79
N ALA A 49 -14.46 23.67 -9.15
CA ALA A 49 -14.99 22.48 -8.51
C ALA A 49 -14.13 21.23 -8.73
N ILE A 50 -13.59 21.04 -9.93
CA ILE A 50 -12.68 19.93 -10.25
C ILE A 50 -11.38 20.09 -9.45
N ASP A 51 -10.80 21.28 -9.37
CA ASP A 51 -9.59 21.56 -8.60
C ASP A 51 -9.80 21.31 -7.10
N GLU A 52 -10.97 21.68 -6.56
CA GLU A 52 -11.32 21.35 -5.19
C GLU A 52 -11.43 19.83 -4.98
N LEU A 53 -12.10 19.08 -5.88
CA LEU A 53 -12.23 17.63 -5.79
C LEU A 53 -10.87 16.90 -5.96
N ILE A 54 -9.94 17.47 -6.74
CA ILE A 54 -8.56 16.97 -6.80
C ILE A 54 -7.84 17.19 -5.47
N THR A 55 -8.00 18.38 -4.87
CA THR A 55 -7.45 18.70 -3.55
C THR A 55 -8.02 17.80 -2.46
N GLU A 56 -9.30 17.46 -2.55
CA GLU A 56 -10.03 16.54 -1.66
C GLU A 56 -9.73 15.06 -1.95
N GLN A 57 -8.88 14.77 -2.94
CA GLN A 57 -8.47 13.41 -3.30
C GLN A 57 -9.60 12.52 -3.86
N VAL A 58 -10.68 13.13 -4.39
CA VAL A 58 -11.76 12.44 -5.08
C VAL A 58 -11.44 12.23 -6.56
N LEU A 59 -10.82 13.23 -7.18
CA LEU A 59 -10.34 13.19 -8.56
C LEU A 59 -8.82 13.22 -8.59
N THR A 60 -8.26 12.82 -9.72
CA THR A 60 -6.83 12.96 -10.05
C THR A 60 -6.67 13.53 -11.45
N GLN A 61 -5.56 14.21 -11.72
CA GLN A 61 -5.24 14.73 -13.03
C GLN A 61 -3.73 14.65 -13.27
N SER A 62 -3.33 14.03 -14.38
CA SER A 62 -1.95 14.10 -14.87
C SER A 62 -1.75 15.39 -15.67
N PHE A 63 -0.50 15.80 -15.83
CA PHE A 63 -0.16 17.01 -16.60
C PHE A 63 -0.78 16.98 -18.01
N GLU A 64 -1.57 18.00 -18.36
CA GLU A 64 -2.32 18.15 -19.63
C GLU A 64 -3.40 17.07 -19.90
N ALA A 65 -3.73 16.19 -18.96
CA ALA A 65 -4.79 15.19 -19.12
C ALA A 65 -6.13 15.68 -18.56
N GLN A 66 -7.22 15.04 -19.02
CA GLN A 66 -8.54 15.19 -18.43
C GLN A 66 -8.54 14.66 -16.99
N ALA A 67 -9.24 15.32 -16.07
CA ALA A 67 -9.42 14.79 -14.72
C ALA A 67 -10.15 13.45 -14.77
N THR A 68 -9.76 12.51 -13.94
CA THR A 68 -10.36 11.18 -13.81
C THR A 68 -10.81 10.96 -12.38
N VAL A 69 -11.82 10.10 -12.20
CA VAL A 69 -12.20 9.60 -10.88
C VAL A 69 -11.02 8.84 -10.31
N LYS A 70 -10.61 9.17 -9.09
CA LYS A 70 -9.47 8.53 -8.47
C LYS A 70 -9.71 7.02 -8.37
N GLU A 71 -8.76 6.24 -8.85
CA GLU A 71 -8.82 4.78 -8.73
C GLU A 71 -8.75 4.38 -7.26
N ALA A 72 -9.70 3.57 -6.83
CA ALA A 72 -9.86 2.95 -5.53
C ALA A 72 -9.68 3.87 -4.30
N GLN A 73 -10.62 3.83 -3.35
CA GLN A 73 -10.38 4.38 -2.02
C GLN A 73 -9.09 3.74 -1.46
N PRO A 74 -8.12 4.52 -0.97
CA PRO A 74 -6.94 3.93 -0.38
C PRO A 74 -7.37 3.09 0.82
N PHE A 75 -6.94 1.84 0.87
CA PHE A 75 -7.17 1.03 2.06
C PHE A 75 -6.18 1.40 3.18
N PHE A 76 -6.62 1.21 4.42
CA PHE A 76 -5.87 1.62 5.59
C PHE A 76 -5.05 0.46 6.16
N TYR A 77 -3.74 0.68 6.29
CA TYR A 77 -2.87 -0.21 7.05
C TYR A 77 -2.74 0.33 8.47
N PRO A 78 -3.25 -0.38 9.50
CA PRO A 78 -3.13 0.06 10.87
C PRO A 78 -1.68 -0.12 11.35
N LEU A 79 -1.10 0.95 11.93
CA LEU A 79 0.26 0.90 12.48
C LEU A 79 0.30 0.39 13.92
N ASP A 80 -0.84 0.34 14.59
CA ASP A 80 -1.02 -0.10 15.97
C ASP A 80 -1.30 -1.61 16.10
N LYS A 81 -1.39 -2.31 14.96
CA LYS A 81 -1.68 -3.76 14.92
C LYS A 81 -0.78 -4.45 13.92
N LEU A 82 -0.21 -5.58 14.32
CA LEU A 82 0.54 -6.44 13.42
C LEU A 82 -0.42 -7.30 12.60
N LEU A 83 -0.62 -6.93 11.34
CA LEU A 83 -1.43 -7.68 10.38
C LEU A 83 -0.55 -8.15 9.22
N SER A 84 -0.83 -9.35 8.69
CA SER A 84 -0.26 -9.73 7.40
C SER A 84 -0.84 -8.83 6.29
N ILE A 85 -0.03 -8.55 5.27
CA ILE A 85 -0.45 -7.72 4.12
C ILE A 85 -1.66 -8.33 3.41
N GLY A 86 -1.72 -9.67 3.29
CA GLY A 86 -2.89 -10.35 2.74
C GLY A 86 -4.16 -10.04 3.53
N LYS A 87 -4.07 -10.14 4.87
CA LYS A 87 -5.23 -9.86 5.74
C LYS A 87 -5.65 -8.38 5.71
N MET A 88 -4.70 -7.46 5.56
CA MET A 88 -5.00 -6.05 5.33
C MET A 88 -5.84 -5.87 4.05
N ILE A 89 -5.40 -6.47 2.93
CA ILE A 89 -6.10 -6.39 1.64
C ILE A 89 -7.52 -6.98 1.74
N GLU A 90 -7.66 -8.14 2.39
CA GLU A 90 -8.96 -8.79 2.57
C GLU A 90 -9.92 -8.00 3.47
N ASN A 91 -9.41 -7.36 4.53
CA ASN A 91 -10.24 -6.57 5.44
C ASN A 91 -10.89 -5.36 4.74
N GLU A 92 -10.27 -4.86 3.67
CA GLU A 92 -10.80 -3.78 2.84
C GLU A 92 -11.68 -4.29 1.67
N GLY A 93 -12.02 -5.59 1.67
CA GLY A 93 -12.94 -6.18 0.71
C GLY A 93 -12.33 -6.60 -0.62
N TYR A 94 -11.00 -6.58 -0.75
CA TYR A 94 -10.30 -7.00 -1.96
C TYR A 94 -9.86 -8.46 -1.89
N GLN A 95 -9.75 -9.11 -3.03
CA GLN A 95 -9.11 -10.42 -3.13
C GLN A 95 -7.59 -10.24 -3.07
N ALA A 96 -6.96 -10.77 -2.01
CA ALA A 96 -5.51 -10.80 -1.89
C ALA A 96 -4.90 -11.83 -2.84
N GLY A 97 -3.79 -11.45 -3.48
CA GLY A 97 -3.00 -12.33 -4.34
C GLY A 97 -1.50 -12.11 -4.14
N THR A 98 -0.70 -13.00 -4.76
CA THR A 98 0.77 -12.96 -4.69
C THR A 98 1.37 -13.25 -6.06
N ILE A 99 2.35 -12.44 -6.46
CA ILE A 99 3.25 -12.72 -7.57
C ILE A 99 4.63 -12.96 -6.95
N PHE A 100 5.17 -14.16 -7.12
CA PHE A 100 6.51 -14.51 -6.65
C PHE A 100 7.56 -13.96 -7.62
N MET A 101 8.53 -13.21 -7.06
CA MET A 101 9.64 -12.64 -7.82
C MET A 101 10.92 -13.44 -7.61
N ASN A 102 11.21 -13.82 -6.35
CA ASN A 102 12.38 -14.61 -6.00
C ASN A 102 12.15 -15.35 -4.69
N LEU A 103 12.69 -16.57 -4.60
CA LEU A 103 12.78 -17.36 -3.37
C LEU A 103 14.11 -18.09 -3.38
N ASP A 104 15.01 -17.69 -2.51
CA ASP A 104 16.39 -18.20 -2.50
C ASP A 104 16.94 -18.34 -1.08
N GLN A 105 17.92 -19.21 -0.92
CA GLN A 105 18.71 -19.32 0.29
C GLN A 105 20.11 -18.77 0.03
N GLN A 106 20.50 -17.75 0.78
CA GLN A 106 21.78 -17.07 0.59
C GLN A 106 22.56 -16.88 1.89
N PRO A 107 23.90 -16.75 1.83
CA PRO A 107 24.70 -16.38 3.01
C PRO A 107 24.23 -15.03 3.57
N SER A 108 24.14 -14.92 4.90
CA SER A 108 23.76 -13.67 5.55
C SER A 108 24.80 -12.57 5.30
N THR A 109 24.34 -11.41 4.86
CA THR A 109 25.16 -10.20 4.76
C THR A 109 25.46 -9.63 6.15
N ARG A 110 26.39 -8.68 6.26
CA ARG A 110 26.63 -7.95 7.52
C ARG A 110 25.35 -7.25 8.02
N PHE A 111 24.53 -6.78 7.10
CA PHE A 111 23.28 -6.12 7.40
C PHE A 111 22.24 -7.09 7.96
N ASP A 112 22.08 -8.26 7.33
CA ASP A 112 21.20 -9.32 7.80
C ASP A 112 21.60 -9.80 9.19
N ARG A 113 22.91 -10.03 9.42
CA ARG A 113 23.43 -10.43 10.73
C ARG A 113 23.15 -9.44 11.83
N LYS A 114 23.22 -8.13 11.51
CA LYS A 114 22.88 -7.08 12.49
C LYS A 114 21.39 -7.08 12.80
N ALA A 115 20.53 -7.21 11.78
CA ALA A 115 19.08 -7.17 11.95
C ALA A 115 18.52 -8.42 12.65
N LEU A 116 19.03 -9.60 12.29
CA LEU A 116 18.52 -10.89 12.75
C LEU A 116 19.39 -11.56 13.84
N ASN A 117 20.39 -10.83 14.36
CA ASN A 117 21.34 -11.34 15.37
C ASN A 117 22.01 -12.67 14.96
N LEU A 118 22.40 -12.80 13.67
CA LEU A 118 23.02 -13.98 13.11
C LEU A 118 24.55 -13.92 13.22
N LYS A 119 25.19 -15.09 13.20
CA LYS A 119 26.64 -15.24 13.15
C LYS A 119 27.15 -15.25 11.71
N GLU A 120 28.44 -15.05 11.56
CA GLU A 120 29.10 -15.23 10.26
C GLU A 120 28.99 -16.69 9.79
N GLY A 121 28.63 -16.85 8.51
CA GLY A 121 28.40 -18.18 7.91
C GLY A 121 26.97 -18.70 8.02
N GLU A 122 26.09 -18.05 8.80
CA GLU A 122 24.67 -18.40 8.83
C GLU A 122 23.96 -17.89 7.59
N PHE A 123 22.87 -18.55 7.19
CA PHE A 123 22.12 -18.31 5.98
C PHE A 123 20.75 -17.66 6.27
N VAL A 124 20.25 -16.93 5.30
CA VAL A 124 18.89 -16.40 5.29
C VAL A 124 18.10 -16.94 4.10
N THR A 125 16.86 -17.22 4.32
CA THR A 125 15.85 -17.41 3.26
C THR A 125 15.36 -16.03 2.84
N LEU A 126 15.60 -15.69 1.58
CA LEU A 126 15.14 -14.48 0.92
C LEU A 126 13.83 -14.78 0.20
N ILE A 127 12.81 -13.98 0.46
CA ILE A 127 11.48 -14.09 -0.14
C ILE A 127 11.11 -12.74 -0.73
N GLU A 128 10.99 -12.69 -2.05
CA GLU A 128 10.65 -11.46 -2.79
C GLU A 128 9.32 -11.66 -3.51
N ARG A 129 8.34 -10.81 -3.20
CA ARG A 129 6.96 -10.97 -3.66
C ARG A 129 6.31 -9.63 -3.93
N ILE A 130 5.36 -9.62 -4.87
CA ILE A 130 4.40 -8.54 -5.01
C ILE A 130 3.05 -9.02 -4.46
N ARG A 131 2.47 -8.26 -3.54
CA ARG A 131 1.11 -8.51 -3.07
C ARG A 131 0.15 -7.71 -3.94
N THR A 132 -0.93 -8.36 -4.35
CA THR A 132 -1.94 -7.76 -5.23
C THR A 132 -3.30 -7.66 -4.55
N ALA A 133 -4.07 -6.64 -4.94
CA ALA A 133 -5.47 -6.48 -4.59
C ALA A 133 -6.31 -6.58 -5.87
N ASN A 134 -7.20 -7.56 -5.98
CA ASN A 134 -7.95 -7.89 -7.20
C ASN A 134 -7.02 -8.01 -8.44
N GLY A 135 -5.83 -8.60 -8.28
CA GLY A 135 -4.82 -8.79 -9.34
C GLY A 135 -3.92 -7.58 -9.60
N ARG A 136 -4.19 -6.39 -9.04
CA ARG A 136 -3.34 -5.19 -9.20
C ARG A 136 -2.24 -5.14 -8.16
N PRO A 137 -0.97 -4.85 -8.53
CA PRO A 137 0.14 -4.69 -7.61
C PRO A 137 -0.08 -3.56 -6.60
N VAL A 138 0.11 -3.83 -5.31
CA VAL A 138 -0.09 -2.82 -4.24
C VAL A 138 1.06 -2.73 -3.26
N VAL A 139 1.76 -3.85 -2.99
CA VAL A 139 2.90 -3.88 -2.07
C VAL A 139 3.99 -4.78 -2.64
N TYR A 140 5.21 -4.28 -2.69
CA TYR A 140 6.41 -5.08 -2.94
C TYR A 140 7.06 -5.45 -1.62
N CYS A 141 7.26 -6.75 -1.39
CA CYS A 141 7.79 -7.30 -0.15
C CYS A 141 9.14 -7.97 -0.40
N LEU A 142 10.12 -7.59 0.39
CA LEU A 142 11.42 -8.25 0.49
C LEU A 142 11.61 -8.71 1.92
N ASP A 143 11.45 -10.00 2.15
CA ASP A 143 11.50 -10.62 3.47
C ASP A 143 12.77 -11.46 3.61
N LYS A 144 13.39 -11.43 4.79
CA LYS A 144 14.56 -12.24 5.16
C LYS A 144 14.35 -12.88 6.52
N VAL A 145 14.51 -14.19 6.57
CA VAL A 145 14.38 -15.02 7.77
C VAL A 145 15.62 -15.88 7.91
N ALA A 146 16.09 -16.15 9.13
CA ALA A 146 17.12 -17.18 9.33
C ALA A 146 16.63 -18.51 8.76
N THR A 147 17.45 -19.19 7.97
CA THR A 147 17.08 -20.45 7.32
C THR A 147 16.69 -21.54 8.33
N ASP A 148 17.21 -21.46 9.56
CA ASP A 148 16.83 -22.34 10.67
C ASP A 148 15.37 -22.19 11.10
N TYR A 149 14.75 -21.02 10.85
CA TYR A 149 13.34 -20.78 11.18
C TYR A 149 12.41 -21.01 9.99
N LEU A 150 12.89 -20.80 8.76
CA LEU A 150 12.08 -20.99 7.55
C LEU A 150 12.98 -21.32 6.36
N THR A 151 12.86 -22.52 5.81
CA THR A 151 13.51 -22.90 4.55
C THR A 151 12.66 -22.50 3.34
N CYS A 152 13.27 -22.43 2.14
CA CYS A 152 12.53 -22.22 0.90
C CYS A 152 11.42 -23.26 0.69
N ALA A 153 11.71 -24.54 0.94
CA ALA A 153 10.75 -25.62 0.77
C ALA A 153 9.55 -25.51 1.76
N ALA A 154 9.83 -25.14 3.01
CA ALA A 154 8.78 -24.92 4.00
C ALA A 154 7.91 -23.74 3.64
N PHE A 155 8.48 -22.64 3.11
CA PHE A 155 7.70 -21.48 2.68
C PHE A 155 6.81 -21.81 1.47
N GLN A 156 7.28 -22.57 0.49
CA GLN A 156 6.49 -22.97 -0.68
C GLN A 156 5.26 -23.81 -0.33
N ALA A 157 5.28 -24.51 0.80
CA ALA A 157 4.12 -25.25 1.29
C ALA A 157 3.02 -24.36 1.92
N HIS A 158 3.33 -23.09 2.23
CA HIS A 158 2.47 -22.15 2.99
C HIS A 158 2.44 -20.74 2.38
N ASP A 159 2.28 -20.63 1.07
CA ASP A 159 2.56 -19.42 0.27
C ASP A 159 1.68 -18.19 0.54
N GLU A 160 0.74 -18.21 1.50
CA GLU A 160 -0.12 -17.06 1.78
C GLU A 160 0.46 -16.06 2.78
N SER A 161 1.06 -16.52 3.88
CA SER A 161 1.57 -15.66 4.96
C SER A 161 2.89 -16.12 5.51
N ILE A 162 3.91 -15.25 5.46
CA ILE A 162 5.22 -15.55 6.05
C ILE A 162 5.14 -15.77 7.57
N LEU A 163 4.25 -15.05 8.27
CA LEU A 163 4.05 -15.21 9.71
C LEU A 163 3.48 -16.61 10.04
N THR A 164 2.55 -17.08 9.21
CA THR A 164 1.99 -18.42 9.33
C THR A 164 3.05 -19.49 9.02
N ALA A 165 3.80 -19.31 7.94
CA ALA A 165 4.86 -20.25 7.56
C ALA A 165 5.95 -20.40 8.65
N ILE A 166 6.37 -19.29 9.28
CA ILE A 166 7.33 -19.32 10.40
C ILE A 166 6.73 -20.08 11.59
N LYS A 167 5.46 -19.81 11.93
CA LYS A 167 4.80 -20.48 13.04
C LYS A 167 4.70 -21.98 12.82
N GLU A 168 4.30 -22.43 11.64
CA GLU A 168 4.09 -23.84 11.34
C GLU A 168 5.40 -24.61 11.18
N ASN A 169 6.47 -23.95 10.67
CA ASN A 169 7.76 -24.59 10.48
C ASN A 169 8.62 -24.64 11.75
N ALA A 170 8.64 -23.58 12.56
CA ALA A 170 9.54 -23.42 13.69
C ALA A 170 8.82 -23.31 15.06
N ASP A 171 7.48 -23.36 15.09
CA ASP A 171 6.64 -23.09 16.27
C ASP A 171 6.92 -21.72 16.92
N ILE A 172 7.33 -20.74 16.09
CA ILE A 172 7.59 -19.38 16.54
C ILE A 172 6.41 -18.49 16.22
N THR A 173 5.88 -17.81 17.22
CA THR A 173 4.83 -16.78 17.05
C THR A 173 5.47 -15.40 17.17
N ILE A 174 5.30 -14.56 16.14
CA ILE A 174 5.72 -13.17 16.20
C ILE A 174 4.83 -12.42 17.20
N ALA A 175 5.46 -11.73 18.15
CA ALA A 175 4.78 -10.98 19.21
C ALA A 175 4.63 -9.49 18.87
N TYR A 176 5.65 -8.88 18.27
CA TYR A 176 5.64 -7.47 17.89
C TYR A 176 6.65 -7.19 16.77
N SER A 177 6.59 -5.98 16.21
CA SER A 177 7.60 -5.48 15.27
C SER A 177 8.02 -4.05 15.60
N GLU A 178 9.29 -3.76 15.39
CA GLU A 178 9.79 -2.40 15.29
C GLU A 178 9.73 -1.97 13.84
N THR A 179 9.16 -0.79 13.58
CA THR A 179 8.91 -0.31 12.22
C THR A 179 9.47 1.09 12.03
N GLU A 180 10.36 1.25 11.05
CA GLU A 180 10.77 2.53 10.51
C GLU A 180 9.98 2.82 9.23
N ILE A 181 9.47 4.07 9.08
CA ILE A 181 8.67 4.49 7.94
C ILE A 181 9.44 5.56 7.18
N GLU A 182 9.67 5.34 5.90
CA GLU A 182 10.37 6.26 5.02
C GLU A 182 9.55 6.54 3.75
N SER A 183 9.62 7.75 3.24
CA SER A 183 9.16 8.06 1.90
C SER A 183 10.26 7.75 0.88
N VAL A 184 9.91 7.08 -0.19
CA VAL A 184 10.84 6.73 -1.27
C VAL A 184 10.30 7.32 -2.57
N SER A 185 11.16 8.04 -3.29
CA SER A 185 10.89 8.45 -4.66
C SER A 185 10.96 7.25 -5.60
N TYR A 186 11.00 7.48 -6.89
CA TYR A 186 11.12 6.40 -7.87
C TYR A 186 12.38 5.54 -7.60
N GLU A 187 12.14 4.24 -7.37
CA GLU A 187 13.16 3.19 -7.30
C GLU A 187 12.90 2.21 -8.45
N PRO A 188 13.77 2.11 -9.47
CA PRO A 188 13.45 1.46 -10.75
C PRO A 188 12.86 0.05 -10.57
N ARG A 189 13.56 -0.83 -9.86
CA ARG A 189 13.13 -2.22 -9.70
C ARG A 189 11.78 -2.36 -9.00
N VAL A 190 11.57 -1.61 -7.92
CA VAL A 190 10.36 -1.68 -7.09
C VAL A 190 9.21 -0.95 -7.77
N SER A 191 9.47 0.26 -8.31
CA SER A 191 8.45 1.07 -8.96
C SER A 191 7.91 0.40 -10.21
N GLU A 192 8.80 -0.20 -11.04
CA GLU A 192 8.38 -0.97 -12.21
C GLU A 192 7.54 -2.21 -11.82
N ALA A 193 7.98 -2.94 -10.78
CA ALA A 193 7.27 -4.12 -10.29
C ALA A 193 5.89 -3.79 -9.70
N LEU A 194 5.73 -2.58 -9.15
CA LEU A 194 4.46 -2.06 -8.64
C LEU A 194 3.64 -1.33 -9.71
N GLU A 195 4.12 -1.21 -10.94
CA GLU A 195 3.48 -0.41 -12.00
C GLU A 195 3.25 1.04 -11.52
N ALA A 196 4.18 1.58 -10.73
CA ALA A 196 4.11 2.93 -10.21
C ALA A 196 4.67 3.93 -11.22
N ALA A 197 4.00 5.05 -11.40
CA ALA A 197 4.46 6.12 -12.29
C ALA A 197 5.76 6.77 -11.76
N PRO A 198 6.61 7.36 -12.63
CA PRO A 198 7.88 7.97 -12.21
C PRO A 198 7.74 9.10 -11.16
N ASN A 199 6.59 9.72 -11.08
CA ASN A 199 6.24 10.77 -10.10
C ASN A 199 5.43 10.24 -8.91
N GLU A 200 5.15 8.95 -8.87
CA GLU A 200 4.45 8.33 -7.75
C GLU A 200 5.43 8.00 -6.62
N ALA A 201 5.14 8.51 -5.43
CA ALA A 201 5.92 8.20 -4.24
C ALA A 201 5.51 6.84 -3.66
N LEU A 202 6.50 6.13 -3.11
CA LEU A 202 6.29 4.90 -2.35
C LEU A 202 6.51 5.18 -0.86
N MET A 203 5.81 4.43 -0.02
CA MET A 203 6.08 4.38 1.41
C MET A 203 6.80 3.08 1.72
N LEU A 204 7.98 3.17 2.31
CA LEU A 204 8.76 2.01 2.75
C LEU A 204 8.59 1.79 4.25
N LEU A 205 8.18 0.60 4.62
CA LEU A 205 8.26 0.10 6.00
C LEU A 205 9.44 -0.86 6.10
N LYS A 206 10.44 -0.49 6.90
CA LYS A 206 11.52 -1.40 7.33
C LYS A 206 11.14 -1.96 8.68
N GLN A 207 11.02 -3.27 8.78
CA GLN A 207 10.45 -3.91 9.96
C GLN A 207 11.36 -5.03 10.46
N ILE A 208 11.65 -5.04 11.75
CA ILE A 208 12.21 -6.20 12.43
C ILE A 208 11.12 -6.78 13.32
N HIS A 209 10.81 -8.05 13.13
CA HIS A 209 9.76 -8.75 13.86
C HIS A 209 10.39 -9.63 14.92
N TYR A 210 9.83 -9.59 16.10
CA TYR A 210 10.33 -10.27 17.31
C TYR A 210 9.31 -11.24 17.86
N ASP A 211 9.78 -12.31 18.47
CA ASP A 211 8.95 -13.18 19.30
C ASP A 211 8.78 -12.64 20.73
N ALA A 212 8.13 -13.42 21.60
CA ALA A 212 7.88 -13.04 22.99
C ALA A 212 9.15 -13.01 23.84
N ASP A 213 10.22 -13.69 23.41
CA ASP A 213 11.54 -13.71 24.08
C ASP A 213 12.48 -12.60 23.53
N HIS A 214 11.95 -11.65 22.75
CA HIS A 214 12.69 -10.56 22.10
C HIS A 214 13.77 -11.03 21.09
N ARG A 215 13.63 -12.23 20.53
CA ARG A 215 14.51 -12.70 19.46
C ARG A 215 14.03 -12.11 18.13
N SER A 216 14.95 -11.55 17.34
CA SER A 216 14.65 -11.07 16.00
C SER A 216 14.49 -12.25 15.03
N ILE A 217 13.33 -12.38 14.42
CA ILE A 217 12.92 -13.55 13.63
C ILE A 217 12.85 -13.24 12.14
N LEU A 218 12.26 -12.11 11.78
CA LEU A 218 11.99 -11.70 10.40
C LEU A 218 12.42 -10.26 10.20
N PHE A 219 13.10 -9.99 9.10
CA PHE A 219 13.47 -8.66 8.65
C PHE A 219 12.83 -8.38 7.30
N SER A 220 12.01 -7.33 7.20
CA SER A 220 11.19 -7.04 6.03
C SER A 220 11.39 -5.62 5.53
N PHE A 221 11.38 -5.48 4.20
CA PHE A 221 11.20 -4.23 3.49
C PHE A 221 9.91 -4.31 2.70
N ASN A 222 8.93 -3.50 3.06
CA ASN A 222 7.64 -3.46 2.41
C ASN A 222 7.43 -2.08 1.77
N TYR A 223 7.39 -2.04 0.43
CA TYR A 223 7.14 -0.82 -0.34
C TYR A 223 5.68 -0.77 -0.76
N PHE A 224 5.00 0.26 -0.33
CA PHE A 224 3.58 0.46 -0.59
C PHE A 224 3.37 1.59 -1.60
N LYS A 225 2.45 1.39 -2.54
CA LYS A 225 1.97 2.48 -3.39
C LYS A 225 1.20 3.48 -2.52
N SER A 226 1.72 4.72 -2.40
CA SER A 226 1.15 5.72 -1.49
C SER A 226 -0.24 6.22 -1.91
N GLU A 227 -0.62 6.03 -3.17
CA GLU A 227 -1.96 6.34 -3.67
C GLU A 227 -2.98 5.29 -3.27
N VAL A 228 -2.55 4.03 -3.11
CA VAL A 228 -3.43 2.88 -2.83
C VAL A 228 -3.50 2.57 -1.33
N VAL A 229 -2.37 2.71 -0.60
CA VAL A 229 -2.31 2.35 0.83
C VAL A 229 -2.02 3.59 1.68
N LYS A 230 -2.83 3.80 2.71
CA LYS A 230 -2.64 4.84 3.73
C LYS A 230 -2.32 4.20 5.08
N PHE A 231 -1.39 4.77 5.80
CA PHE A 231 -1.07 4.35 7.16
C PHE A 231 -1.90 5.15 8.16
N LYS A 232 -2.51 4.44 9.11
CA LYS A 232 -3.34 5.05 10.14
C LYS A 232 -2.91 4.57 11.52
N THR A 233 -2.78 5.50 12.45
CA THR A 233 -2.62 5.21 13.88
C THR A 233 -3.54 6.12 14.69
N VAL A 234 -4.02 5.63 15.82
CA VAL A 234 -4.76 6.43 16.79
C VAL A 234 -3.78 6.83 17.88
N ARG A 235 -3.72 8.13 18.17
CA ARG A 235 -2.90 8.66 19.26
C ARG A 235 -3.84 9.11 20.38
N GLU A 236 -3.66 8.54 21.56
CA GLU A 236 -4.39 8.93 22.76
C GLU A 236 -3.53 9.90 23.57
N THR A 237 -4.17 10.84 24.28
CA THR A 237 -3.48 11.68 25.25
C THR A 237 -3.23 10.86 26.50
N GLU A 238 -2.02 10.95 27.07
CA GLU A 238 -1.79 10.41 28.41
C GLU A 238 -2.72 11.15 29.39
N SER A 239 -3.49 10.38 30.15
CA SER A 239 -4.26 10.93 31.29
C SER A 239 -3.27 11.36 32.35
N GLU A 240 -3.27 12.67 32.70
CA GLU A 240 -2.54 13.20 33.86
C GLU A 240 -2.98 12.52 35.15
#